data_02bc4952e600f6d03187e436ceb35aca
#
_entry.id   02bc4952e600f6d03187e436ceb35aca
#
_cell.length_a   1.000
_cell.length_b   1.000
_cell.length_c   1.000
_cell.angle_alpha   90.00
_cell.angle_beta   90.00
_cell.angle_gamma   90.00
#
_symmetry.space_group_name_H-M   'P 1'
#
loop_
_entity.id
_entity.type
_entity.pdbx_description
1 polymer ?
#
loop_
_entity_poly.entity_id
_entity_poly.type
_entity_poly.pdbx_seq_one_letter_code
_entity_poly.pdbx_strand_id
1 'polypeptide(L)'
;RVIAATSSDEKCARCKELGADATLNYSSGNVREALKALTDGKGPDVVYDPVGGDLAEPVFRSIAWRGRYLVIGFAQGSIPSLPLNLALLKGASIVGVFWGDFVKREPRASAAGIGQLAQWYAEGKVKPVIDQRLPMSELPAAYQRMGSRQVIGKVLLLNE
;
A
#
# COMPACT_ATOMS: atom_id res chain seq x y z
N ARG A 1 -3.16 9.31 -11.72
CA ARG A 1 -1.92 8.58 -12.00
C ARG A 1 -1.46 7.80 -10.77
N VAL A 2 -1.13 6.52 -10.95
CA VAL A 2 -0.75 5.61 -9.86
C VAL A 2 0.70 5.15 -10.04
N ILE A 3 1.52 5.34 -9.01
CA ILE A 3 2.88 4.79 -8.91
C ILE A 3 2.84 3.70 -7.83
N ALA A 4 3.05 2.44 -8.21
CA ALA A 4 3.11 1.35 -7.26
C ALA A 4 4.55 1.11 -6.79
N ALA A 5 4.77 1.19 -5.46
CA ALA A 5 6.06 0.90 -4.85
C ALA A 5 6.06 -0.50 -4.23
N THR A 6 7.02 -1.32 -4.60
CA THR A 6 7.11 -2.72 -4.18
C THR A 6 8.55 -3.14 -3.85
N SER A 7 8.71 -4.35 -3.28
CA SER A 7 10.00 -4.85 -2.81
C SER A 7 10.78 -5.69 -3.83
N SER A 8 10.25 -5.90 -5.03
CA SER A 8 10.94 -6.67 -6.08
C SER A 8 10.48 -6.28 -7.47
N ASP A 9 11.30 -6.56 -8.47
CA ASP A 9 10.97 -6.28 -9.87
C ASP A 9 9.80 -7.15 -10.37
N GLU A 10 9.68 -8.37 -9.89
CA GLU A 10 8.53 -9.25 -10.17
C GLU A 10 7.21 -8.61 -9.71
N LYS A 11 7.18 -8.09 -8.48
CA LYS A 11 6.01 -7.37 -7.96
C LYS A 11 5.74 -6.07 -8.72
N CYS A 12 6.79 -5.36 -9.12
CA CYS A 12 6.67 -4.20 -9.99
C CYS A 12 6.01 -4.56 -11.34
N ALA A 13 6.49 -5.62 -12.00
CA ALA A 13 5.92 -6.11 -13.25
C ALA A 13 4.43 -6.45 -13.07
N ARG A 14 4.09 -7.16 -11.99
CA ARG A 14 2.69 -7.48 -11.68
C ARG A 14 1.82 -6.26 -11.45
N CYS A 15 2.31 -5.24 -10.75
CA CYS A 15 1.58 -3.99 -10.58
C CYS A 15 1.35 -3.26 -11.92
N LYS A 16 2.34 -3.32 -12.82
CA LYS A 16 2.24 -2.74 -14.16
C LYS A 16 1.17 -3.44 -15.00
N GLU A 17 1.11 -4.78 -14.98
CA GLU A 17 0.07 -5.58 -15.64
C GLU A 17 -1.34 -5.25 -15.11
N LEU A 18 -1.44 -4.91 -13.83
CA LEU A 18 -2.69 -4.53 -13.17
C LEU A 18 -3.11 -3.08 -13.43
N GLY A 19 -2.33 -2.32 -14.19
CA GLY A 19 -2.68 -0.99 -14.63
C GLY A 19 -2.00 0.16 -13.89
N ALA A 20 -0.97 -0.08 -13.08
CA ALA A 20 -0.17 1.00 -12.52
C ALA A 20 0.53 1.78 -13.64
N ASP A 21 0.47 3.12 -13.60
CA ASP A 21 1.10 3.98 -14.60
C ASP A 21 2.64 3.91 -14.53
N ALA A 22 3.18 3.74 -13.33
CA ALA A 22 4.61 3.53 -13.10
C ALA A 22 4.81 2.62 -11.88
N THR A 23 6.02 2.06 -11.79
CA THR A 23 6.40 1.21 -10.66
C THR A 23 7.77 1.61 -10.12
N LEU A 24 8.00 1.32 -8.83
CA LEU A 24 9.23 1.60 -8.11
C LEU A 24 9.59 0.40 -7.24
N ASN A 25 10.76 -0.20 -7.49
CA ASN A 25 11.34 -1.18 -6.59
C ASN A 25 12.12 -0.44 -5.50
N TYR A 26 11.58 -0.41 -4.28
CA TYR A 26 12.22 0.28 -3.16
C TYR A 26 13.37 -0.49 -2.50
N SER A 27 13.59 -1.75 -2.89
CA SER A 27 14.73 -2.56 -2.42
C SER A 27 16.00 -2.28 -3.22
N SER A 28 15.89 -1.61 -4.36
CA SER A 28 17.00 -1.25 -5.22
C SER A 28 17.05 0.27 -5.44
N GLY A 29 18.17 0.88 -5.10
CA GLY A 29 18.43 2.29 -5.36
C GLY A 29 17.81 3.27 -4.36
N ASN A 30 17.83 4.55 -4.74
CA ASN A 30 17.37 5.66 -3.91
C ASN A 30 15.90 6.00 -4.22
N VAL A 31 15.02 5.69 -3.27
CA VAL A 31 13.57 5.94 -3.39
C VAL A 31 13.23 7.40 -3.69
N ARG A 32 13.97 8.35 -3.09
CA ARG A 32 13.71 9.79 -3.30
C ARG A 32 14.03 10.22 -4.73
N GLU A 33 15.15 9.75 -5.28
CA GLU A 33 15.56 10.05 -6.66
C GLU A 33 14.59 9.43 -7.65
N ALA A 34 14.19 8.18 -7.41
CA ALA A 34 13.22 7.49 -8.23
C ALA A 34 11.85 8.18 -8.22
N LEU A 35 11.33 8.55 -7.04
CA LEU A 35 10.08 9.31 -6.95
C LEU A 35 10.18 10.66 -7.65
N LYS A 36 11.30 11.37 -7.50
CA LYS A 36 11.55 12.64 -8.18
C LYS A 36 11.52 12.48 -9.70
N ALA A 37 12.19 11.46 -10.21
CA ALA A 37 12.20 11.17 -11.66
C ALA A 37 10.80 10.81 -12.19
N LEU A 38 10.06 9.96 -11.45
CA LEU A 38 8.71 9.52 -11.83
C LEU A 38 7.64 10.60 -11.73
N THR A 39 7.91 11.72 -11.05
CA THR A 39 6.95 12.80 -10.81
C THR A 39 7.41 14.16 -11.34
N ASP A 40 8.36 14.18 -12.25
CA ASP A 40 8.93 15.40 -12.84
C ASP A 40 9.41 16.41 -11.77
N GLY A 41 9.96 15.89 -10.68
CA GLY A 41 10.46 16.66 -9.55
C GLY A 41 9.41 17.15 -8.55
N LYS A 42 8.12 17.01 -8.83
CA LYS A 42 7.02 17.54 -7.98
C LYS A 42 6.75 16.68 -6.75
N GLY A 43 7.00 15.38 -6.83
CA GLY A 43 6.63 14.40 -5.82
C GLY A 43 5.17 13.93 -5.93
N PRO A 44 4.80 12.85 -5.21
CA PRO A 44 3.43 12.34 -5.18
C PRO A 44 2.50 13.26 -4.36
N ASP A 45 1.29 13.52 -4.87
CA ASP A 45 0.26 14.30 -4.16
C ASP A 45 -0.34 13.53 -2.97
N VAL A 46 -0.42 12.21 -3.11
CA VAL A 46 -0.92 11.30 -2.07
C VAL A 46 0.00 10.11 -1.94
N VAL A 47 0.37 9.78 -0.72
CA VAL A 47 1.07 8.55 -0.37
C VAL A 47 0.12 7.68 0.44
N TYR A 48 -0.13 6.46 -0.02
CA TYR A 48 -0.87 5.42 0.71
C TYR A 48 0.15 4.43 1.28
N ASP A 49 0.41 4.49 2.58
CA ASP A 49 1.49 3.72 3.21
C ASP A 49 0.97 2.67 4.22
N PRO A 50 0.87 1.39 3.81
CA PRO A 50 0.59 0.28 4.71
C PRO A 50 1.86 -0.36 5.31
N VAL A 51 3.05 0.11 4.91
CA VAL A 51 4.35 -0.53 5.19
C VAL A 51 5.06 0.10 6.38
N GLY A 52 5.14 1.42 6.39
CA GLY A 52 5.86 2.17 7.43
C GLY A 52 7.38 1.94 7.39
N GLY A 53 7.98 1.92 8.57
CA GLY A 53 9.40 1.64 8.75
C GLY A 53 10.32 2.68 8.13
N ASP A 54 11.50 2.25 7.69
CA ASP A 54 12.58 3.12 7.21
C ASP A 54 12.26 3.86 5.91
N LEU A 55 11.24 3.41 5.17
CA LEU A 55 10.80 4.05 3.94
C LEU A 55 9.95 5.31 4.18
N ALA A 56 9.32 5.42 5.35
CA ALA A 56 8.36 6.50 5.62
C ALA A 56 8.98 7.89 5.49
N GLU A 57 10.12 8.14 6.10
CA GLU A 57 10.78 9.47 6.05
C GLU A 57 11.28 9.82 4.64
N PRO A 58 12.03 8.99 3.92
CA PRO A 58 12.43 9.26 2.54
C PRO A 58 11.26 9.56 1.61
N VAL A 59 10.17 8.80 1.75
CA VAL A 59 8.95 9.00 0.95
C VAL A 59 8.26 10.31 1.34
N PHE A 60 8.12 10.62 2.64
CA PHE A 60 7.55 11.87 3.09
C PHE A 60 8.38 13.10 2.67
N ARG A 61 9.71 12.98 2.66
CA ARG A 61 10.60 14.02 2.11
C ARG A 61 10.38 14.29 0.62
N SER A 62 9.85 13.29 -0.10
CA SER A 62 9.59 13.38 -1.54
C SER A 62 8.17 13.84 -1.88
N ILE A 63 7.29 13.97 -0.89
CA ILE A 63 5.88 14.34 -1.11
C ILE A 63 5.76 15.73 -1.77
N ALA A 64 4.76 15.91 -2.60
CA ALA A 64 4.46 17.18 -3.25
C ALA A 64 4.09 18.27 -2.24
N TRP A 65 4.17 19.52 -2.67
CA TRP A 65 3.64 20.65 -1.90
C TRP A 65 2.16 20.43 -1.60
N ARG A 66 1.78 20.54 -0.30
CA ARG A 66 0.42 20.26 0.21
C ARG A 66 -0.08 18.82 -0.01
N GLY A 67 0.85 17.87 -0.20
CA GLY A 67 0.53 16.47 -0.33
C GLY A 67 -0.02 15.85 0.96
N ARG A 68 -0.62 14.68 0.85
CA ARG A 68 -1.20 13.92 1.96
C ARG A 68 -0.50 12.57 2.12
N TYR A 69 0.01 12.31 3.29
CA TYR A 69 0.60 11.03 3.65
C TYR A 69 -0.41 10.25 4.50
N LEU A 70 -0.96 9.18 3.94
CA LEU A 70 -1.96 8.35 4.59
C LEU A 70 -1.27 7.22 5.34
N VAL A 71 -1.35 7.22 6.65
CA VAL A 71 -0.83 6.18 7.54
C VAL A 71 -1.88 5.07 7.64
N ILE A 72 -1.62 3.95 6.95
CA ILE A 72 -2.54 2.80 6.88
C ILE A 72 -2.09 1.69 7.82
N GLY A 73 -0.78 1.45 7.96
CA GLY A 73 -0.25 0.39 8.79
C GLY A 73 1.28 0.35 8.83
N PHE A 74 1.80 -0.67 9.49
CA PHE A 74 3.23 -0.83 9.76
C PHE A 74 3.70 -2.26 9.46
N ALA A 75 3.42 -2.73 8.24
CA ALA A 75 3.72 -4.12 7.83
C ALA A 75 5.23 -4.45 7.86
N GLN A 76 6.12 -3.44 7.84
CA GLN A 76 7.55 -3.66 8.06
C GLN A 76 7.87 -4.02 9.53
N GLY A 77 7.00 -3.65 10.48
CA GLY A 77 7.14 -3.94 11.91
C GLY A 77 7.51 -2.72 12.76
N SER A 78 8.36 -1.81 12.28
CA SER A 78 8.73 -0.60 13.02
C SER A 78 7.77 0.56 12.73
N ILE A 79 7.40 1.29 13.80
CA ILE A 79 6.62 2.53 13.67
C ILE A 79 7.61 3.66 13.37
N PRO A 80 7.45 4.35 12.21
CA PRO A 80 8.38 5.41 11.84
C PRO A 80 8.23 6.66 12.70
N SER A 81 9.33 7.38 12.89
CA SER A 81 9.37 8.71 13.52
C SER A 81 9.62 9.74 12.44
N LEU A 82 8.71 10.69 12.25
CA LEU A 82 8.85 11.75 11.25
C LEU A 82 9.14 13.08 11.94
N PRO A 83 10.21 13.80 11.53
CA PRO A 83 10.46 15.17 12.01
C PRO A 83 9.33 16.11 11.57
N LEU A 84 8.65 16.76 12.51
CA LEU A 84 7.49 17.62 12.24
C LEU A 84 7.79 18.81 11.34
N ASN A 85 9.05 19.28 11.31
CA ASN A 85 9.48 20.34 10.41
C ASN A 85 9.30 19.97 8.93
N LEU A 86 9.28 18.68 8.58
CA LEU A 86 9.04 18.25 7.20
C LEU A 86 7.60 18.55 6.77
N ALA A 87 6.63 18.35 7.65
CA ALA A 87 5.24 18.71 7.38
C ALA A 87 5.10 20.24 7.20
N LEU A 88 5.74 21.04 8.07
CA LEU A 88 5.76 22.49 7.97
C LEU A 88 6.35 22.96 6.63
N LEU A 89 7.55 22.47 6.27
CA LEU A 89 8.26 22.89 5.05
C LEU A 89 7.55 22.52 3.76
N LYS A 90 6.74 21.45 3.79
CA LYS A 90 5.97 20.96 2.65
C LYS A 90 4.53 21.45 2.64
N GLY A 91 4.04 22.07 3.72
CA GLY A 91 2.61 22.32 3.91
C GLY A 91 1.78 21.03 3.82
N ALA A 92 2.40 19.87 4.05
CA ALA A 92 1.81 18.56 3.84
C ALA A 92 1.07 18.07 5.08
N SER A 93 0.12 17.16 4.89
CA SER A 93 -0.66 16.55 5.96
C SER A 93 -0.25 15.09 6.19
N ILE A 94 -0.20 14.69 7.46
CA ILE A 94 -0.12 13.29 7.88
C ILE A 94 -1.51 12.90 8.37
N VAL A 95 -2.12 11.90 7.74
CA VAL A 95 -3.52 11.52 7.99
C VAL A 95 -3.57 10.05 8.40
N GLY A 96 -4.07 9.78 9.60
CA GLY A 96 -4.33 8.42 10.06
C GLY A 96 -5.56 7.82 9.38
N VAL A 97 -5.47 6.56 8.96
CA VAL A 97 -6.56 5.79 8.36
C VAL A 97 -6.71 4.50 9.15
N PHE A 98 -7.52 4.55 10.21
CA PHE A 98 -7.74 3.41 11.09
C PHE A 98 -9.07 2.71 10.76
N TRP A 99 -8.98 1.75 9.84
CA TRP A 99 -10.13 1.00 9.35
C TRP A 99 -10.95 0.34 10.46
N GLY A 100 -10.29 -0.29 11.45
CA GLY A 100 -10.97 -0.99 12.54
C GLY A 100 -11.91 -0.09 13.38
N ASP A 101 -11.50 1.15 13.64
CA ASP A 101 -12.32 2.12 14.37
C ASP A 101 -13.37 2.78 13.46
N PHE A 102 -13.02 3.02 12.19
CA PHE A 102 -13.98 3.51 11.20
C PHE A 102 -15.22 2.60 11.10
N VAL A 103 -15.01 1.28 11.01
CA VAL A 103 -16.12 0.31 10.97
C VAL A 103 -17.03 0.43 12.18
N LYS A 104 -16.47 0.67 13.37
CA LYS A 104 -17.23 0.79 14.62
C LYS A 104 -17.95 2.13 14.75
N ARG A 105 -17.27 3.23 14.39
CA ARG A 105 -17.79 4.60 14.55
C ARG A 105 -18.74 5.02 13.45
N GLU A 106 -18.50 4.52 12.23
CA GLU A 106 -19.25 4.89 11.03
C GLU A 106 -19.80 3.66 10.28
N PRO A 107 -20.61 2.80 10.96
CA PRO A 107 -21.04 1.52 10.40
C PRO A 107 -21.85 1.66 9.10
N ARG A 108 -22.63 2.74 8.95
CA ARG A 108 -23.37 2.99 7.72
C ARG A 108 -22.45 3.32 6.54
N ALA A 109 -21.45 4.18 6.73
CA ALA A 109 -20.48 4.52 5.71
C ALA A 109 -19.62 3.31 5.35
N SER A 110 -19.22 2.52 6.35
CA SER A 110 -18.49 1.26 6.15
C SER A 110 -19.30 0.26 5.32
N ALA A 111 -20.57 0.04 5.65
CA ALA A 111 -21.46 -0.85 4.89
C ALA A 111 -21.65 -0.40 3.44
N ALA A 112 -21.83 0.90 3.21
CA ALA A 112 -21.92 1.48 1.88
C ALA A 112 -20.64 1.26 1.08
N GLY A 113 -19.46 1.44 1.69
CA GLY A 113 -18.16 1.17 1.07
C GLY A 113 -17.98 -0.30 0.67
N ILE A 114 -18.35 -1.24 1.54
CA ILE A 114 -18.32 -2.68 1.24
C ILE A 114 -19.28 -3.01 0.11
N GLY A 115 -20.49 -2.46 0.12
CA GLY A 115 -21.47 -2.63 -0.98
C GLY A 115 -20.92 -2.15 -2.31
N GLN A 116 -20.24 -0.99 -2.33
CA GLN A 116 -19.61 -0.46 -3.53
C GLN A 116 -18.46 -1.34 -4.04
N LEU A 117 -17.64 -1.88 -3.14
CA LEU A 117 -16.57 -2.81 -3.50
C LEU A 117 -17.14 -4.11 -4.09
N ALA A 118 -18.20 -4.65 -3.51
CA ALA A 118 -18.88 -5.84 -4.03
C ALA A 118 -19.46 -5.60 -5.43
N GLN A 119 -20.05 -4.44 -5.65
CA GLN A 119 -20.53 -4.04 -6.98
C GLN A 119 -19.37 -3.97 -7.99
N TRP A 120 -18.29 -3.29 -7.67
CA TRP A 120 -17.12 -3.20 -8.56
C TRP A 120 -16.47 -4.56 -8.84
N TYR A 121 -16.49 -5.46 -7.86
CA TYR A 121 -16.06 -6.83 -8.08
C TYR A 121 -16.96 -7.57 -9.08
N ALA A 122 -18.29 -7.47 -8.92
CA ALA A 122 -19.25 -8.07 -9.84
C ALA A 122 -19.14 -7.49 -11.27
N GLU A 123 -18.85 -6.19 -11.39
CA GLU A 123 -18.60 -5.51 -12.67
C GLU A 123 -17.21 -5.81 -13.26
N GLY A 124 -16.36 -6.57 -12.56
CA GLY A 124 -14.99 -6.88 -12.98
C GLY A 124 -14.02 -5.70 -12.93
N LYS A 125 -14.37 -4.60 -12.25
CA LYS A 125 -13.50 -3.44 -12.04
C LYS A 125 -12.44 -3.70 -10.96
N VAL A 126 -12.75 -4.50 -9.96
CA VAL A 126 -11.84 -4.94 -8.90
C VAL A 126 -11.60 -6.44 -9.08
N LYS A 127 -10.34 -6.82 -9.29
CA LYS A 127 -9.93 -8.21 -9.50
C LYS A 127 -8.77 -8.55 -8.55
N PRO A 128 -9.06 -9.00 -7.32
CA PRO A 128 -8.02 -9.39 -6.38
C PRO A 128 -7.13 -10.49 -6.97
N VAL A 129 -5.82 -10.30 -6.87
CA VAL A 129 -4.86 -11.33 -7.26
C VAL A 129 -4.83 -12.40 -6.18
N ILE A 130 -5.00 -13.65 -6.57
CA ILE A 130 -4.88 -14.81 -5.67
C ILE A 130 -3.54 -15.48 -5.99
N ASP A 131 -2.63 -15.45 -5.04
CA ASP A 131 -1.32 -16.09 -5.13
C ASP A 131 -1.46 -17.62 -5.00
N GLN A 132 -2.13 -18.06 -3.95
CA GLN A 132 -2.37 -19.48 -3.70
C GLN A 132 -3.76 -19.74 -3.10
N ARG A 133 -4.27 -20.94 -3.36
CA ARG A 133 -5.44 -21.53 -2.68
C ARG A 133 -4.97 -22.80 -2.01
N LEU A 134 -5.08 -22.86 -0.69
CA LEU A 134 -4.61 -23.97 0.13
C LEU A 134 -5.77 -24.53 0.96
N PRO A 135 -5.82 -25.82 1.23
CA PRO A 135 -6.77 -26.35 2.19
C PRO A 135 -6.45 -25.86 3.61
N MET A 136 -7.43 -25.86 4.50
CA MET A 136 -7.26 -25.41 5.88
C MET A 136 -6.16 -26.17 6.62
N SER A 137 -5.95 -27.44 6.28
CA SER A 137 -4.87 -28.28 6.81
C SER A 137 -3.45 -27.75 6.53
N GLU A 138 -3.30 -26.92 5.50
CA GLU A 138 -2.02 -26.28 5.13
C GLU A 138 -1.84 -24.87 5.68
N LEU A 139 -2.58 -24.50 6.72
CA LEU A 139 -2.43 -23.21 7.41
C LEU A 139 -0.98 -22.84 7.78
N PRO A 140 -0.13 -23.79 8.28
CA PRO A 140 1.27 -23.46 8.56
C PRO A 140 2.04 -23.03 7.31
N ALA A 141 1.83 -23.70 6.16
CA ALA A 141 2.48 -23.34 4.90
C ALA A 141 2.04 -21.95 4.40
N ALA A 142 0.76 -21.61 4.55
CA ALA A 142 0.25 -20.28 4.24
C ALA A 142 0.96 -19.18 5.06
N TYR A 143 1.13 -19.37 6.36
CA TYR A 143 1.85 -18.43 7.22
C TYR A 143 3.35 -18.33 6.86
N GLN A 144 3.99 -19.45 6.57
CA GLN A 144 5.38 -19.45 6.13
C GLN A 144 5.57 -18.65 4.83
N ARG A 145 4.67 -18.84 3.86
CA ARG A 145 4.70 -18.09 2.61
C ARG A 145 4.48 -16.60 2.81
N MET A 146 3.56 -16.21 3.68
CA MET A 146 3.35 -14.79 4.04
C MET A 146 4.59 -14.21 4.72
N GLY A 147 5.20 -14.92 5.66
CA GLY A 147 6.40 -14.49 6.39
C GLY A 147 7.62 -14.33 5.50
N SER A 148 7.74 -15.13 4.44
CA SER A 148 8.85 -15.03 3.47
C SER A 148 8.75 -13.82 2.54
N ARG A 149 7.65 -13.05 2.57
CA ARG A 149 7.38 -11.89 1.70
C ARG A 149 7.32 -12.22 0.20
N GLN A 150 7.16 -13.50 -0.16
CA GLN A 150 7.07 -13.95 -1.55
C GLN A 150 5.66 -13.86 -2.13
N VAL A 151 4.66 -13.60 -1.29
CA VAL A 151 3.25 -13.51 -1.71
C VAL A 151 3.05 -12.36 -2.68
N ILE A 152 2.39 -12.65 -3.80
CA ILE A 152 1.93 -11.67 -4.78
C ILE A 152 0.40 -11.70 -4.83
N GLY A 153 -0.23 -10.88 -4.04
CA GLY A 153 -1.68 -10.86 -3.88
C GLY A 153 -2.14 -11.44 -2.54
N LYS A 154 -3.10 -12.37 -2.57
CA LYS A 154 -3.72 -12.98 -1.37
C LYS A 154 -3.54 -14.49 -1.37
N VAL A 155 -3.29 -15.05 -0.19
CA VAL A 155 -3.40 -16.50 0.05
C VAL A 155 -4.79 -16.78 0.60
N LEU A 156 -5.50 -17.72 0.01
CA LEU A 156 -6.82 -18.17 0.47
C LEU A 156 -6.69 -19.55 1.13
N LEU A 157 -7.36 -19.70 2.26
CA LEU A 157 -7.59 -21.00 2.90
C LEU A 157 -9.01 -21.43 2.60
N LEU A 158 -9.16 -22.64 2.12
CA LEU A 158 -10.43 -23.22 1.70
C LEU A 158 -10.86 -24.28 2.70
N ASN A 159 -12.14 -24.27 3.08
CA ASN A 159 -12.77 -25.39 3.74
C ASN A 159 -13.03 -26.47 2.68
N GLU A 160 -12.63 -27.70 2.98
CA GLU A 160 -12.97 -28.87 2.17
C GLU A 160 -14.42 -29.29 2.40
#